data_09a24749e9e8b10d6af3f24c890353f3
#
_entry.id   09a24749e9e8b10d6af3f24c890353f3
#
_cell.length_a   1.000
_cell.length_b   1.000
_cell.length_c   1.000
_cell.angle_alpha   90.00
_cell.angle_beta   90.00
_cell.angle_gamma   90.00
#
_symmetry.space_group_name_H-M   'P 1'
#
loop_
_entity.id
_entity.type
_entity.pdbx_description
1 polymer ?
#
loop_
_entity_poly.entity_id
_entity_poly.type
_entity_poly.pdbx_seq_one_letter_code
_entity_poly.pdbx_strand_id
1 'polypeptide(L)'
;MTDIISPFSLAEEQNYAQPKIGQQVELNGSQLGQYVHIADNAIIEETQIGDYSYTAGNNQIFYATIGKFVSIATYVRINPGNHPTYQRVAQHHFTYRSSAYGLGEDDQDFFDWRREHHVTVGNDVWIGHNAVLMPGVTVGNGAVIGTSAVVTKDVGPYSIVAGVAAKKIGMRFDDNMIARIEKSQWWNWDHETLKERMPDFRDLAVFAEKYL
;
A
#
# COMPACT_ATOMS: atom_id res chain seq x y z
N MET A 1 0.34 -31.58 18.00
CA MET A 1 0.60 -30.13 17.91
C MET A 1 1.12 -29.92 16.51
N THR A 2 0.32 -29.33 15.65
CA THR A 2 0.77 -28.91 14.31
C THR A 2 1.50 -27.60 14.49
N ASP A 3 2.80 -27.61 14.26
CA ASP A 3 3.59 -26.41 14.23
C ASP A 3 2.98 -25.46 13.22
N ILE A 4 2.51 -24.29 13.69
CA ILE A 4 2.13 -23.19 12.82
C ILE A 4 3.43 -22.68 12.20
N ILE A 5 3.76 -23.19 11.02
CA ILE A 5 4.89 -22.69 10.25
C ILE A 5 4.54 -21.25 9.89
N SER A 6 5.25 -20.29 10.49
CA SER A 6 5.14 -18.90 10.08
C SER A 6 5.35 -18.84 8.55
N PRO A 7 4.52 -18.13 7.78
CA PRO A 7 4.74 -17.93 6.36
C PRO A 7 6.10 -17.23 6.07
N PHE A 8 6.77 -16.79 7.10
CA PHE A 8 8.11 -16.20 7.10
C PHE A 8 9.20 -17.15 7.59
N SER A 9 9.02 -18.50 7.56
CA SER A 9 10.07 -19.43 7.95
C SER A 9 11.29 -19.28 7.05
N LEU A 10 12.44 -19.01 7.66
CA LEU A 10 13.72 -18.67 7.02
C LEU A 10 14.51 -19.94 6.65
N ALA A 11 13.93 -20.91 5.97
CA ALA A 11 14.65 -22.10 5.55
C ALA A 11 14.84 -22.09 4.03
N GLU A 12 16.03 -21.84 3.61
CA GLU A 12 16.75 -22.09 2.36
C GLU A 12 17.50 -20.83 1.90
N GLU A 13 18.68 -20.99 1.29
CA GLU A 13 19.48 -19.91 0.67
C GLU A 13 18.68 -19.26 -0.48
N GLN A 14 17.74 -18.38 -0.11
CA GLN A 14 16.93 -17.66 -1.06
C GLN A 14 17.61 -16.34 -1.40
N ASN A 15 17.58 -15.98 -2.67
CA ASN A 15 17.89 -14.62 -3.08
C ASN A 15 16.78 -13.69 -2.58
N TYR A 16 16.91 -13.21 -1.35
CA TYR A 16 15.93 -12.34 -0.70
C TYR A 16 15.65 -11.05 -1.47
N ALA A 17 16.55 -10.62 -2.34
CA ALA A 17 16.38 -9.42 -3.14
C ALA A 17 15.26 -9.55 -4.18
N GLN A 18 14.93 -10.78 -4.60
CA GLN A 18 13.83 -11.00 -5.53
C GLN A 18 12.48 -10.96 -4.81
N PRO A 19 11.44 -10.40 -5.44
CA PRO A 19 10.09 -10.43 -4.89
C PRO A 19 9.61 -11.86 -4.64
N LYS A 20 8.97 -12.08 -3.48
CA LYS A 20 8.27 -13.33 -3.16
C LYS A 20 6.80 -13.18 -3.51
N ILE A 21 6.29 -14.07 -4.35
CA ILE A 21 4.91 -14.05 -4.82
C ILE A 21 4.20 -15.32 -4.33
N GLY A 22 3.10 -15.13 -3.62
CA GLY A 22 2.24 -16.19 -3.11
C GLY A 22 1.42 -16.89 -4.20
N GLN A 23 0.52 -17.74 -3.78
CA GLN A 23 -0.38 -18.47 -4.68
C GLN A 23 -1.57 -17.60 -5.10
N GLN A 24 -2.08 -17.83 -6.31
CA GLN A 24 -3.25 -17.11 -6.86
C GLN A 24 -3.09 -15.58 -6.83
N VAL A 25 -1.89 -15.11 -7.15
CA VAL A 25 -1.58 -13.69 -7.28
C VAL A 25 -1.65 -13.29 -8.74
N GLU A 26 -2.38 -12.23 -9.04
CA GLU A 26 -2.47 -11.60 -10.35
C GLU A 26 -1.72 -10.26 -10.34
N LEU A 27 -0.72 -10.13 -11.23
CA LEU A 27 0.07 -8.90 -11.39
C LEU A 27 -0.12 -8.36 -12.81
N ASN A 28 -1.06 -7.44 -13.01
CA ASN A 28 -1.38 -6.90 -14.32
C ASN A 28 -0.77 -5.51 -14.50
N GLY A 29 0.24 -5.37 -15.36
CA GLY A 29 0.90 -4.08 -15.64
C GLY A 29 1.61 -3.47 -14.42
N SER A 30 1.94 -4.27 -13.40
CA SER A 30 2.48 -3.82 -12.11
C SER A 30 3.99 -4.06 -12.01
N GLN A 31 4.68 -3.25 -11.20
CA GLN A 31 6.11 -3.33 -10.96
C GLN A 31 6.39 -3.49 -9.47
N LEU A 32 7.30 -4.40 -9.14
CA LEU A 32 7.72 -4.68 -7.76
C LEU A 32 9.20 -4.34 -7.57
N GLY A 33 9.50 -3.68 -6.47
CA GLY A 33 10.86 -3.45 -5.99
C GLY A 33 11.52 -4.70 -5.44
N GLN A 34 12.71 -4.54 -4.86
CA GLN A 34 13.45 -5.61 -4.21
C GLN A 34 12.85 -5.92 -2.82
N TYR A 35 13.04 -7.16 -2.35
CA TYR A 35 12.58 -7.61 -1.03
C TYR A 35 11.06 -7.47 -0.80
N VAL A 36 10.27 -7.33 -1.86
CA VAL A 36 8.81 -7.25 -1.78
C VAL A 36 8.23 -8.64 -1.52
N HIS A 37 7.19 -8.72 -0.70
CA HIS A 37 6.43 -9.94 -0.48
C HIS A 37 4.95 -9.72 -0.75
N ILE A 38 4.41 -10.42 -1.73
CA ILE A 38 2.97 -10.45 -2.03
C ILE A 38 2.42 -11.80 -1.60
N ALA A 39 1.63 -11.82 -0.54
CA ALA A 39 1.00 -13.05 -0.05
C ALA A 39 -0.20 -13.46 -0.94
N ASP A 40 -0.78 -14.62 -0.65
CA ASP A 40 -1.77 -15.30 -1.47
C ASP A 40 -3.03 -14.48 -1.80
N ASN A 41 -3.66 -14.81 -2.93
CA ASN A 41 -4.95 -14.27 -3.36
C ASN A 41 -4.97 -12.75 -3.53
N ALA A 42 -3.90 -12.15 -4.01
CA ALA A 42 -3.82 -10.72 -4.28
C ALA A 42 -4.07 -10.43 -5.78
N ILE A 43 -4.81 -9.34 -6.06
CA ILE A 43 -4.97 -8.79 -7.41
C ILE A 43 -4.37 -7.39 -7.40
N ILE A 44 -3.32 -7.19 -8.19
CA ILE A 44 -2.58 -5.93 -8.25
C ILE A 44 -2.49 -5.49 -9.71
N GLU A 45 -3.07 -4.33 -10.02
CA GLU A 45 -3.22 -3.84 -11.39
C GLU A 45 -2.63 -2.44 -11.53
N GLU A 46 -1.81 -2.23 -12.56
CA GLU A 46 -1.18 -0.95 -12.92
C GLU A 46 -0.61 -0.22 -11.68
N THR A 47 0.14 -0.95 -10.84
CA THR A 47 0.61 -0.49 -9.52
C THR A 47 2.13 -0.66 -9.40
N GLN A 48 2.79 0.31 -8.78
CA GLN A 48 4.19 0.22 -8.40
C GLN A 48 4.29 -0.02 -6.89
N ILE A 49 5.10 -1.01 -6.47
CA ILE A 49 5.34 -1.31 -5.05
C ILE A 49 6.84 -1.21 -4.78
N GLY A 50 7.22 -0.31 -3.89
CA GLY A 50 8.62 -0.05 -3.50
C GLY A 50 9.22 -1.14 -2.63
N ASP A 51 10.54 -1.09 -2.51
CA ASP A 51 11.36 -2.09 -1.82
C ASP A 51 10.89 -2.37 -0.39
N TYR A 52 11.06 -3.61 0.08
CA TYR A 52 10.71 -4.07 1.43
C TYR A 52 9.23 -3.98 1.82
N SER A 53 8.34 -3.58 0.90
CA SER A 53 6.92 -3.54 1.18
C SER A 53 6.30 -4.94 1.10
N TYR A 54 5.23 -5.17 1.87
CA TYR A 54 4.56 -6.47 1.81
C TYR A 54 3.04 -6.36 1.93
N THR A 55 2.36 -7.40 1.42
CA THR A 55 0.94 -7.63 1.62
C THR A 55 0.72 -8.93 2.39
N ALA A 56 -0.26 -8.97 3.28
CA ALA A 56 -0.60 -10.16 4.06
C ALA A 56 -1.68 -11.07 3.41
N GLY A 57 -2.06 -10.78 2.16
CA GLY A 57 -2.96 -11.60 1.34
C GLY A 57 -4.40 -11.11 1.24
N ASN A 58 -5.12 -11.66 0.25
CA ASN A 58 -6.50 -11.28 -0.10
C ASN A 58 -6.67 -9.77 -0.39
N ASN A 59 -5.65 -9.15 -0.97
CA ASN A 59 -5.61 -7.72 -1.23
C ASN A 59 -6.03 -7.42 -2.67
N GLN A 60 -6.63 -6.25 -2.89
CA GLN A 60 -6.90 -5.73 -4.22
C GLN A 60 -6.36 -4.30 -4.30
N ILE A 61 -5.37 -4.08 -5.16
CA ILE A 61 -4.63 -2.82 -5.26
C ILE A 61 -4.60 -2.40 -6.72
N PHE A 62 -5.22 -1.28 -7.06
CA PHE A 62 -5.34 -0.80 -8.42
C PHE A 62 -4.86 0.63 -8.55
N TYR A 63 -4.19 0.94 -9.67
CA TYR A 63 -3.76 2.29 -10.02
C TYR A 63 -3.10 3.03 -8.85
N ALA A 64 -2.04 2.45 -8.30
CA ALA A 64 -1.41 2.98 -7.10
C ALA A 64 0.12 3.03 -7.20
N THR A 65 0.72 3.97 -6.46
CA THR A 65 2.14 3.97 -6.15
C THR A 65 2.30 3.75 -4.65
N ILE A 66 2.91 2.65 -4.28
CA ILE A 66 3.20 2.27 -2.90
C ILE A 66 4.69 2.48 -2.66
N GLY A 67 5.04 3.23 -1.62
CA GLY A 67 6.42 3.50 -1.22
C GLY A 67 7.15 2.28 -0.70
N LYS A 68 8.30 2.50 -0.05
CA LYS A 68 9.14 1.48 0.57
C LYS A 68 8.69 1.18 2.00
N PHE A 69 8.94 -0.06 2.47
CA PHE A 69 8.66 -0.50 3.84
C PHE A 69 7.18 -0.38 4.24
N VAL A 70 6.26 -0.45 3.28
CA VAL A 70 4.83 -0.39 3.55
C VAL A 70 4.31 -1.75 4.00
N SER A 71 3.62 -1.76 5.13
CA SER A 71 2.97 -2.94 5.70
C SER A 71 1.48 -2.93 5.36
N ILE A 72 1.02 -3.84 4.48
CA ILE A 72 -0.37 -3.95 4.06
C ILE A 72 -0.97 -5.22 4.63
N ALA A 73 -1.90 -5.07 5.58
CA ALA A 73 -2.57 -6.20 6.21
C ALA A 73 -3.55 -6.89 5.24
N THR A 74 -4.15 -7.99 5.68
CA THR A 74 -5.12 -8.76 4.87
C THR A 74 -6.38 -7.97 4.54
N TYR A 75 -6.99 -8.30 3.39
CA TYR A 75 -8.26 -7.74 2.91
C TYR A 75 -8.25 -6.22 2.67
N VAL A 76 -7.09 -5.60 2.57
CA VAL A 76 -6.98 -4.19 2.22
C VAL A 76 -7.40 -3.97 0.76
N ARG A 77 -8.21 -2.93 0.53
CA ARG A 77 -8.60 -2.47 -0.78
C ARG A 77 -8.01 -1.08 -1.05
N ILE A 78 -7.16 -0.97 -2.05
CA ILE A 78 -6.63 0.31 -2.51
C ILE A 78 -7.25 0.63 -3.87
N ASN A 79 -7.81 1.84 -3.99
CA ASN A 79 -8.44 2.37 -5.19
C ASN A 79 -9.57 1.47 -5.72
N PRO A 80 -10.66 1.27 -4.94
CA PRO A 80 -11.83 0.55 -5.44
C PRO A 80 -12.41 1.25 -6.66
N GLY A 81 -12.92 0.46 -7.60
CA GLY A 81 -13.49 1.01 -8.82
C GLY A 81 -14.62 2.00 -8.56
N ASN A 82 -14.52 3.19 -9.16
CA ASN A 82 -15.54 4.22 -9.15
C ASN A 82 -16.51 4.10 -10.32
N HIS A 83 -17.71 4.71 -10.15
CA HIS A 83 -18.69 4.92 -11.20
C HIS A 83 -18.87 6.42 -11.47
N PRO A 84 -19.13 6.84 -12.71
CA PRO A 84 -19.34 8.25 -13.07
C PRO A 84 -20.75 8.70 -12.67
N THR A 85 -21.00 8.75 -11.35
CA THR A 85 -22.31 8.85 -10.72
C THR A 85 -23.16 10.03 -11.20
N TYR A 86 -22.54 11.16 -11.51
CA TYR A 86 -23.23 12.39 -11.92
C TYR A 86 -23.17 12.66 -13.43
N GLN A 87 -22.49 11.81 -14.18
CA GLN A 87 -22.20 12.05 -15.60
C GLN A 87 -23.01 11.13 -16.53
N ARG A 88 -23.64 10.07 -15.99
CA ARG A 88 -24.32 9.04 -16.78
C ARG A 88 -25.72 8.76 -16.25
N VAL A 89 -26.61 8.47 -17.19
CA VAL A 89 -27.99 8.09 -16.88
C VAL A 89 -28.04 6.76 -16.12
N ALA A 90 -27.20 5.81 -16.49
CA ALA A 90 -27.15 4.49 -15.84
C ALA A 90 -25.81 4.27 -15.14
N GLN A 91 -25.87 3.67 -13.93
CA GLN A 91 -24.68 3.30 -13.17
C GLN A 91 -24.09 1.97 -13.63
N HIS A 92 -24.83 1.19 -14.41
CA HIS A 92 -24.40 -0.11 -14.88
C HIS A 92 -23.22 0.00 -15.86
N HIS A 93 -22.30 -0.94 -15.80
CA HIS A 93 -21.06 -0.91 -16.55
C HIS A 93 -21.21 -1.08 -18.08
N PHE A 94 -22.40 -1.42 -18.58
CA PHE A 94 -22.63 -1.46 -20.02
C PHE A 94 -22.34 -0.10 -20.69
N THR A 95 -22.39 0.99 -19.93
CA THR A 95 -22.11 2.35 -20.42
C THR A 95 -20.63 2.61 -20.69
N TYR A 96 -19.73 1.75 -20.23
CA TYR A 96 -18.27 1.86 -20.47
C TYR A 96 -17.62 0.52 -20.84
N ARG A 97 -18.34 -0.61 -20.71
CA ARG A 97 -17.97 -1.93 -21.23
C ARG A 97 -19.02 -2.40 -22.24
N SER A 98 -19.32 -1.56 -23.22
CA SER A 98 -20.37 -1.79 -24.20
C SER A 98 -20.12 -3.01 -25.07
N SER A 99 -18.85 -3.31 -25.35
CA SER A 99 -18.43 -4.48 -26.14
C SER A 99 -18.83 -5.81 -25.50
N ALA A 100 -18.80 -5.91 -24.17
CA ALA A 100 -19.21 -7.09 -23.44
C ALA A 100 -20.69 -7.47 -23.63
N TYR A 101 -21.49 -6.53 -24.12
CA TYR A 101 -22.94 -6.68 -24.39
C TYR A 101 -23.29 -6.58 -25.87
N GLY A 102 -22.30 -6.46 -26.75
CA GLY A 102 -22.56 -6.25 -28.18
C GLY A 102 -23.24 -4.91 -28.50
N LEU A 103 -23.10 -3.90 -27.64
CA LEU A 103 -23.76 -2.59 -27.76
C LEU A 103 -22.85 -1.51 -28.37
N GLY A 104 -21.64 -1.85 -28.74
CA GLY A 104 -20.65 -0.93 -29.32
C GLY A 104 -19.26 -1.11 -28.73
N GLU A 105 -18.42 -0.10 -28.91
CA GLU A 105 -17.05 -0.09 -28.36
C GLU A 105 -17.06 0.33 -26.88
N ASP A 106 -16.02 -0.06 -26.17
CA ASP A 106 -15.80 0.34 -24.76
C ASP A 106 -15.40 1.82 -24.70
N ASP A 107 -15.80 2.49 -23.63
CA ASP A 107 -15.47 3.88 -23.36
C ASP A 107 -14.08 4.01 -22.75
N GLN A 108 -13.09 4.32 -23.58
CA GLN A 108 -11.70 4.45 -23.15
C GLN A 108 -11.50 5.65 -22.20
N ASP A 109 -12.19 6.77 -22.45
CA ASP A 109 -12.08 7.97 -21.60
C ASP A 109 -12.46 7.68 -20.14
N PHE A 110 -13.41 6.76 -19.92
CA PHE A 110 -13.77 6.32 -18.58
C PHE A 110 -12.63 5.57 -17.88
N PHE A 111 -11.90 4.72 -18.59
CA PHE A 111 -10.77 3.99 -18.00
C PHE A 111 -9.60 4.93 -17.72
N ASP A 112 -9.37 5.91 -18.60
CA ASP A 112 -8.35 6.93 -18.39
C ASP A 112 -8.69 7.81 -17.17
N TRP A 113 -9.94 8.24 -17.03
CA TRP A 113 -10.43 8.93 -15.84
C TRP A 113 -10.19 8.13 -14.55
N ARG A 114 -10.36 6.79 -14.56
CA ARG A 114 -10.01 5.95 -13.39
C ARG A 114 -8.53 6.00 -13.05
N ARG A 115 -7.67 5.98 -14.05
CA ARG A 115 -6.21 6.06 -13.88
C ARG A 115 -5.77 7.41 -13.31
N GLU A 116 -6.44 8.49 -13.68
CA GLU A 116 -6.17 9.82 -13.14
C GLU A 116 -6.42 9.92 -11.63
N HIS A 117 -7.32 9.10 -11.10
CA HIS A 117 -7.61 9.02 -9.66
C HIS A 117 -6.64 8.05 -8.94
N HIS A 118 -5.37 8.20 -9.26
CA HIS A 118 -4.27 7.41 -8.71
C HIS A 118 -4.17 7.55 -7.19
N VAL A 119 -3.86 6.46 -6.48
CA VAL A 119 -3.58 6.47 -5.04
C VAL A 119 -2.09 6.46 -4.80
N THR A 120 -1.60 7.36 -3.93
CA THR A 120 -0.19 7.39 -3.55
C THR A 120 -0.04 7.07 -2.07
N VAL A 121 0.81 6.10 -1.74
CA VAL A 121 1.17 5.74 -0.38
C VAL A 121 2.66 5.96 -0.19
N GLY A 122 3.03 6.75 0.81
CA GLY A 122 4.41 7.05 1.17
C GLY A 122 5.16 5.86 1.76
N ASN A 123 6.34 6.12 2.30
CA ASN A 123 7.20 5.10 2.91
C ASN A 123 6.80 4.82 4.36
N ASP A 124 7.11 3.64 4.89
CA ASP A 124 6.88 3.25 6.29
C ASP A 124 5.41 3.40 6.75
N VAL A 125 4.46 3.20 5.83
CA VAL A 125 3.02 3.26 6.13
C VAL A 125 2.53 1.90 6.60
N TRP A 126 1.71 1.89 7.66
CA TRP A 126 0.97 0.70 8.06
C TRP A 126 -0.51 0.84 7.70
N ILE A 127 -1.01 -0.09 6.89
CA ILE A 127 -2.42 -0.16 6.49
C ILE A 127 -3.04 -1.38 7.17
N GLY A 128 -3.92 -1.11 8.14
CA GLY A 128 -4.58 -2.11 8.95
C GLY A 128 -5.56 -2.99 8.17
N HIS A 129 -5.88 -4.15 8.73
CA HIS A 129 -6.77 -5.16 8.15
C HIS A 129 -8.09 -4.54 7.64
N ASN A 130 -8.52 -4.97 6.44
CA ASN A 130 -9.79 -4.57 5.84
C ASN A 130 -9.97 -3.04 5.66
N ALA A 131 -8.87 -2.28 5.63
CA ALA A 131 -8.95 -0.85 5.34
C ALA A 131 -9.19 -0.60 3.85
N VAL A 132 -9.84 0.51 3.53
CA VAL A 132 -10.14 0.94 2.17
C VAL A 132 -9.55 2.34 1.94
N LEU A 133 -8.69 2.48 0.93
CA LEU A 133 -8.21 3.78 0.45
C LEU A 133 -8.97 4.14 -0.81
N MET A 134 -9.74 5.22 -0.74
CA MET A 134 -10.57 5.67 -1.86
C MET A 134 -9.73 6.26 -3.00
N PRO A 135 -10.24 6.27 -4.24
CA PRO A 135 -9.54 6.81 -5.40
C PRO A 135 -9.02 8.23 -5.19
N GLY A 136 -7.80 8.51 -5.65
CA GLY A 136 -7.18 9.83 -5.60
C GLY A 136 -6.58 10.23 -4.25
N VAL A 137 -6.62 9.36 -3.23
CA VAL A 137 -6.09 9.66 -1.90
C VAL A 137 -4.56 9.56 -1.89
N THR A 138 -3.94 10.51 -1.18
CA THR A 138 -2.51 10.48 -0.83
C THR A 138 -2.33 10.18 0.66
N VAL A 139 -1.47 9.22 0.98
CA VAL A 139 -1.07 8.85 2.35
C VAL A 139 0.40 9.18 2.54
N GLY A 140 0.71 10.09 3.46
CA GLY A 140 2.08 10.53 3.75
C GLY A 140 2.93 9.47 4.46
N ASN A 141 4.25 9.66 4.43
CA ASN A 141 5.22 8.77 5.07
C ASN A 141 4.85 8.49 6.53
N GLY A 142 5.11 7.29 6.98
CA GLY A 142 4.96 6.90 8.36
C GLY A 142 3.51 6.91 8.90
N ALA A 143 2.50 7.13 8.07
CA ALA A 143 1.11 7.14 8.50
C ALA A 143 0.62 5.76 8.94
N VAL A 144 -0.39 5.76 9.78
CA VAL A 144 -1.08 4.54 10.24
C VAL A 144 -2.55 4.63 9.88
N ILE A 145 -3.01 3.66 9.09
CA ILE A 145 -4.42 3.50 8.73
C ILE A 145 -5.00 2.38 9.59
N GLY A 146 -5.91 2.73 10.49
CA GLY A 146 -6.52 1.78 11.41
C GLY A 146 -7.32 0.68 10.71
N THR A 147 -7.49 -0.45 11.38
CA THR A 147 -8.28 -1.58 10.90
C THR A 147 -9.68 -1.14 10.49
N SER A 148 -10.16 -1.60 9.35
CA SER A 148 -11.48 -1.28 8.76
C SER A 148 -11.75 0.21 8.55
N ALA A 149 -10.71 1.04 8.49
CA ALA A 149 -10.86 2.45 8.16
C ALA A 149 -11.20 2.64 6.68
N VAL A 150 -12.08 3.60 6.37
CA VAL A 150 -12.36 4.05 5.00
C VAL A 150 -11.79 5.44 4.80
N VAL A 151 -10.63 5.51 4.14
CA VAL A 151 -9.90 6.75 3.91
C VAL A 151 -10.47 7.44 2.68
N THR A 152 -11.10 8.59 2.87
CA THR A 152 -11.77 9.37 1.83
C THR A 152 -11.11 10.71 1.54
N LYS A 153 -10.02 11.04 2.25
CA LYS A 153 -9.24 12.27 2.12
C LYS A 153 -7.77 11.96 2.38
N ASP A 154 -6.89 12.82 1.93
CA ASP A 154 -5.46 12.71 2.17
C ASP A 154 -5.13 12.58 3.65
N VAL A 155 -4.11 11.77 3.93
CA VAL A 155 -3.58 11.50 5.28
C VAL A 155 -2.18 12.10 5.37
N GLY A 156 -2.00 13.04 6.28
CA GLY A 156 -0.70 13.67 6.52
C GLY A 156 0.35 12.69 7.05
N PRO A 157 1.64 12.98 6.84
CA PRO A 157 2.74 12.15 7.33
C PRO A 157 2.61 11.86 8.83
N TYR A 158 2.93 10.64 9.25
CA TYR A 158 2.92 10.17 10.65
C TYR A 158 1.58 10.31 11.38
N SER A 159 0.51 10.65 10.66
CA SER A 159 -0.84 10.71 11.23
C SER A 159 -1.38 9.30 11.46
N ILE A 160 -2.11 9.13 12.56
CA ILE A 160 -2.88 7.93 12.84
C ILE A 160 -4.34 8.25 12.55
N VAL A 161 -4.96 7.52 11.61
CA VAL A 161 -6.35 7.71 11.23
C VAL A 161 -7.16 6.43 11.40
N ALA A 162 -8.43 6.55 11.77
CA ALA A 162 -9.33 5.40 11.94
C ALA A 162 -10.80 5.79 11.69
N GLY A 163 -11.64 4.79 11.49
CA GLY A 163 -13.10 4.93 11.37
C GLY A 163 -13.60 5.06 9.93
N VAL A 164 -14.93 5.19 9.76
CA VAL A 164 -15.67 5.31 8.49
C VAL A 164 -16.53 6.58 8.54
N ALA A 165 -16.22 7.64 7.79
CA ALA A 165 -14.96 7.92 7.09
C ALA A 165 -13.81 8.13 8.09
N ALA A 166 -12.59 7.76 7.69
CA ALA A 166 -11.42 7.87 8.54
C ALA A 166 -11.17 9.31 8.99
N LYS A 167 -10.87 9.48 10.27
CA LYS A 167 -10.49 10.75 10.88
C LYS A 167 -9.17 10.60 11.61
N LYS A 168 -8.40 11.68 11.68
CA LYS A 168 -7.17 11.72 12.47
C LYS A 168 -7.51 11.56 13.95
N ILE A 169 -6.89 10.57 14.59
CA ILE A 169 -7.04 10.27 16.02
C ILE A 169 -5.75 10.51 16.81
N GLY A 170 -4.62 10.71 16.13
CA GLY A 170 -3.33 10.98 16.75
C GLY A 170 -2.21 11.21 15.77
N MET A 171 -1.01 11.34 16.32
CA MET A 171 0.27 11.34 15.61
C MET A 171 1.17 10.26 16.20
N ARG A 172 2.08 9.67 15.39
CA ARG A 172 3.08 8.71 15.88
C ARG A 172 4.11 9.37 16.80
N PHE A 173 4.50 10.59 16.46
CA PHE A 173 5.56 11.34 17.12
C PHE A 173 5.21 12.83 17.17
N ASP A 174 5.97 13.62 17.94
CA ASP A 174 5.91 15.08 17.89
C ASP A 174 6.55 15.63 16.59
N ASP A 175 6.29 16.90 16.31
CA ASP A 175 6.73 17.54 15.06
C ASP A 175 8.26 17.57 14.92
N ASN A 176 9.01 17.69 16.03
CA ASN A 176 10.48 17.68 16.01
C ASN A 176 11.00 16.29 15.60
N MET A 177 10.49 15.23 16.21
CA MET A 177 10.88 13.87 15.87
C MET A 177 10.51 13.53 14.43
N ILE A 178 9.32 13.93 13.97
CA ILE A 178 8.89 13.76 12.58
C ILE A 178 9.88 14.43 11.62
N ALA A 179 10.23 15.69 11.87
CA ALA A 179 11.15 16.42 11.00
C ALA A 179 12.54 15.77 10.93
N ARG A 180 13.01 15.20 12.04
CA ARG A 180 14.30 14.49 12.10
C ARG A 180 14.23 13.18 11.31
N ILE A 181 13.18 12.36 11.50
CA ILE A 181 13.00 11.10 10.79
C ILE A 181 12.88 11.36 9.28
N GLU A 182 12.07 12.34 8.85
CA GLU A 182 11.94 12.73 7.45
C GLU A 182 13.30 13.13 6.85
N LYS A 183 14.11 13.89 7.58
CA LYS A 183 15.44 14.31 7.14
C LYS A 183 16.41 13.15 6.96
N SER A 184 16.31 12.10 7.79
CA SER A 184 17.17 10.93 7.70
C SER A 184 16.95 10.12 6.43
N GLN A 185 15.74 10.13 5.90
CA GLN A 185 15.31 9.31 4.76
C GLN A 185 15.80 7.87 4.84
N TRP A 186 15.75 7.26 6.03
CA TRP A 186 16.30 5.94 6.32
C TRP A 186 15.78 4.85 5.37
N TRP A 187 14.62 5.00 4.79
CA TRP A 187 14.06 4.10 3.78
C TRP A 187 14.83 4.09 2.45
N ASN A 188 15.78 5.01 2.27
CA ASN A 188 16.69 5.05 1.13
C ASN A 188 18.08 4.46 1.44
N TRP A 189 18.32 3.97 2.66
CA TRP A 189 19.56 3.29 2.97
C TRP A 189 19.66 1.97 2.20
N ASP A 190 20.87 1.62 1.78
CA ASP A 190 21.13 0.34 1.12
C ASP A 190 21.00 -0.85 2.09
N HIS A 191 20.95 -2.05 1.50
CA HIS A 191 20.72 -3.28 2.26
C HIS A 191 21.77 -3.52 3.34
N GLU A 192 23.06 -3.28 3.05
CA GLU A 192 24.13 -3.51 4.02
C GLU A 192 24.07 -2.51 5.16
N THR A 193 23.77 -1.24 4.88
CA THR A 193 23.53 -0.23 5.91
C THR A 193 22.35 -0.59 6.80
N LEU A 194 21.23 -1.06 6.20
CA LEU A 194 20.06 -1.52 6.97
C LEU A 194 20.40 -2.71 7.85
N LYS A 195 21.15 -3.67 7.33
CA LYS A 195 21.59 -4.87 8.07
C LYS A 195 22.48 -4.51 9.26
N GLU A 196 23.44 -3.63 9.08
CA GLU A 196 24.32 -3.14 10.14
C GLU A 196 23.52 -2.43 11.25
N ARG A 197 22.55 -1.58 10.86
CA ARG A 197 21.79 -0.71 11.78
C ARG A 197 20.50 -1.36 12.30
N MET A 198 20.15 -2.55 11.85
CA MET A 198 18.92 -3.25 12.21
C MET A 198 18.67 -3.36 13.73
N PRO A 199 19.68 -3.61 14.59
CA PRO A 199 19.47 -3.65 16.04
C PRO A 199 18.95 -2.33 16.62
N ASP A 200 19.37 -1.19 16.05
CA ASP A 200 19.05 0.14 16.54
C ASP A 200 17.60 0.56 16.19
N PHE A 201 17.01 -0.03 15.13
CA PHE A 201 15.59 0.20 14.80
C PHE A 201 14.61 -0.26 15.88
N ARG A 202 15.06 -1.09 16.82
CA ARG A 202 14.23 -1.64 17.90
C ARG A 202 14.04 -0.69 19.06
N ASP A 203 14.80 0.40 19.10
CA ASP A 203 14.75 1.41 20.15
C ASP A 203 14.82 2.81 19.54
N LEU A 204 13.72 3.56 19.68
CA LEU A 204 13.60 4.91 19.12
C LEU A 204 14.66 5.87 19.67
N ALA A 205 15.00 5.77 20.96
CA ALA A 205 15.96 6.67 21.59
C ALA A 205 17.37 6.42 21.05
N VAL A 206 17.76 5.15 20.93
CA VAL A 206 19.04 4.73 20.34
C VAL A 206 19.12 5.15 18.89
N PHE A 207 18.07 4.91 18.12
CA PHE A 207 18.03 5.31 16.71
C PHE A 207 18.13 6.82 16.53
N ALA A 208 17.39 7.58 17.35
CA ALA A 208 17.38 9.03 17.28
C ALA A 208 18.73 9.65 17.67
N GLU A 209 19.43 9.09 18.66
CA GLU A 209 20.77 9.55 19.07
C GLU A 209 21.80 9.33 17.96
N LYS A 210 21.75 8.20 17.26
CA LYS A 210 22.77 7.82 16.28
C LYS A 210 22.54 8.40 14.88
N TYR A 211 21.29 8.55 14.45
CA TYR A 211 20.98 8.73 13.03
C TYR A 211 20.08 9.94 12.74
N LEU A 212 19.46 10.52 13.74
CA LEU A 212 18.62 11.72 13.61
C LEU A 212 19.26 12.93 14.25
#